data_ad07a1248d8a3a5df0c807c36f79f71b
#
_entry.id   ad07a1248d8a3a5df0c807c36f79f71b
#
_cell.length_a   1.000
_cell.length_b   1.000
_cell.length_c   1.000
_cell.angle_alpha   90.00
_cell.angle_beta   90.00
_cell.angle_gamma   90.00
#
_symmetry.space_group_name_H-M   'P 1'
#
loop_
_entity.id
_entity.type
_entity.pdbx_description
1 polymer ?
#
loop_
_entity_poly.entity_id
_entity_poly.type
_entity_poly.pdbx_seq_one_letter_code
_entity_poly.pdbx_strand_id
1 'polypeptide(L)'
;MRIAFFEIQGWERPLLEEAFKDHELFFSEKPLQASDLSTIKDFEALSVFIYSRVSREIIDAMPNLKLIATRSTGYDHIDVAAAREKNVIVSNVPTYGEHTVAEHTFALILALSRNVHKSHVRRLKNDFSIEGLKGFDLKDKTIGVIGAGKIGLHVIRIARGFGMRVLAYD
;
A
#
# COMPACT_ATOMS: atom_id res chain seq x y z
N MET A 1 -0.63 -23.81 14.82
CA MET A 1 -1.28 -23.50 13.54
C MET A 1 -0.25 -23.55 12.42
N ARG A 2 -0.68 -23.76 11.19
CA ARG A 2 0.13 -23.62 9.98
C ARG A 2 -0.15 -22.27 9.36
N ILE A 3 0.88 -21.45 9.18
CA ILE A 3 0.76 -20.07 8.70
C ILE A 3 1.65 -19.88 7.47
N ALA A 4 1.08 -19.45 6.34
CA ALA A 4 1.82 -19.14 5.13
C ALA A 4 1.95 -17.63 4.94
N PHE A 5 3.18 -17.16 4.77
CA PHE A 5 3.51 -15.76 4.51
C PHE A 5 4.00 -15.61 3.07
N PHE A 6 3.35 -14.76 2.30
CA PHE A 6 3.71 -14.42 0.92
C PHE A 6 4.16 -12.96 0.79
N GLU A 7 4.98 -12.67 -0.22
CA GLU A 7 5.51 -11.31 -0.48
C GLU A 7 6.27 -10.73 0.72
N ILE A 8 6.98 -11.59 1.46
CA ILE A 8 7.84 -11.11 2.55
C ILE A 8 9.13 -10.53 2.00
N GLN A 9 9.67 -9.57 2.72
CA GLN A 9 11.03 -9.07 2.50
C GLN A 9 12.01 -9.86 3.38
N GLY A 10 13.26 -9.99 2.93
CA GLY A 10 14.26 -10.77 3.67
C GLY A 10 14.46 -10.35 5.13
N TRP A 11 14.28 -9.06 5.43
CA TRP A 11 14.38 -8.53 6.79
C TRP A 11 13.16 -8.86 7.68
N GLU A 12 11.99 -9.19 7.10
CA GLU A 12 10.79 -9.55 7.86
C GLU A 12 10.88 -10.96 8.43
N ARG A 13 11.55 -11.87 7.71
CA ARG A 13 11.60 -13.29 8.05
C ARG A 13 12.06 -13.58 9.48
N PRO A 14 13.20 -13.04 9.97
CA PRO A 14 13.64 -13.32 11.35
C PRO A 14 12.64 -12.81 12.40
N LEU A 15 11.96 -11.69 12.13
CA LEU A 15 10.93 -11.14 13.02
C LEU A 15 9.70 -12.04 13.08
N LEU A 16 9.28 -12.58 11.94
CA LEU A 16 8.14 -13.47 11.86
C LEU A 16 8.45 -14.84 12.47
N GLU A 17 9.64 -15.38 12.26
CA GLU A 17 10.10 -16.63 12.87
C GLU A 17 10.11 -16.55 14.42
N GLU A 18 10.59 -15.43 14.97
CA GLU A 18 10.57 -15.23 16.44
C GLU A 18 9.15 -15.01 16.96
N ALA A 19 8.34 -14.18 16.27
CA ALA A 19 6.97 -13.86 16.70
C ALA A 19 6.03 -15.08 16.65
N PHE A 20 6.27 -16.01 15.74
CA PHE A 20 5.40 -17.18 15.50
C PHE A 20 6.14 -18.51 15.72
N LYS A 21 7.16 -18.55 16.57
CA LYS A 21 8.04 -19.71 16.81
C LYS A 21 7.32 -21.02 17.21
N ASP A 22 6.13 -20.91 17.80
CA ASP A 22 5.32 -22.06 18.21
C ASP A 22 4.39 -22.56 17.09
N HIS A 23 4.60 -22.09 15.86
CA HIS A 23 3.76 -22.37 14.69
C HIS A 23 4.58 -22.97 13.56
N GLU A 24 3.95 -23.73 12.68
CA GLU A 24 4.55 -24.20 11.43
C GLU A 24 4.44 -23.09 10.39
N LEU A 25 5.57 -22.61 9.87
CA LEU A 25 5.64 -21.44 9.01
C LEU A 25 6.11 -21.80 7.61
N PHE A 26 5.45 -21.23 6.61
CA PHE A 26 5.89 -21.23 5.22
C PHE A 26 6.14 -19.77 4.78
N PHE A 27 7.24 -19.55 4.05
CA PHE A 27 7.61 -18.22 3.58
C PHE A 27 7.86 -18.19 2.07
N SER A 28 7.34 -17.18 1.41
CA SER A 28 7.61 -16.87 0.01
C SER A 28 7.83 -15.37 -0.17
N GLU A 29 8.87 -14.98 -0.89
CA GLU A 29 9.10 -13.61 -1.33
C GLU A 29 8.21 -13.26 -2.54
N LYS A 30 7.66 -14.27 -3.20
CA LYS A 30 6.79 -14.11 -4.37
C LYS A 30 5.33 -14.00 -3.94
N PRO A 31 4.48 -13.37 -4.79
CA PRO A 31 3.04 -13.42 -4.62
C PRO A 31 2.51 -14.86 -4.67
N LEU A 32 1.41 -15.10 -3.95
CA LEU A 32 0.68 -16.36 -3.94
C LEU A 32 0.24 -16.75 -5.36
N GLN A 33 0.51 -17.99 -5.74
CA GLN A 33 0.11 -18.60 -7.01
C GLN A 33 -0.72 -19.87 -6.75
N ALA A 34 -1.52 -20.28 -7.72
CA ALA A 34 -2.29 -21.53 -7.63
C ALA A 34 -1.40 -22.78 -7.46
N SER A 35 -0.16 -22.75 -7.97
CA SER A 35 0.83 -23.81 -7.79
C SER A 35 1.25 -24.04 -6.33
N ASP A 36 1.17 -22.98 -5.50
CA ASP A 36 1.56 -23.06 -4.08
C ASP A 36 0.57 -23.89 -3.27
N LEU A 37 -0.67 -24.06 -3.76
CA LEU A 37 -1.71 -24.86 -3.11
C LEU A 37 -1.25 -26.30 -2.82
N SER A 38 -0.38 -26.86 -3.66
CA SER A 38 0.19 -28.19 -3.40
C SER A 38 0.93 -28.28 -2.06
N THR A 39 1.47 -27.16 -1.58
CA THR A 39 2.23 -27.08 -0.33
C THR A 39 1.37 -26.54 0.82
N ILE A 40 0.50 -25.56 0.55
CA ILE A 40 -0.18 -24.80 1.63
C ILE A 40 -1.66 -25.13 1.79
N LYS A 41 -2.25 -26.05 1.03
CA LYS A 41 -3.70 -26.36 1.07
C LYS A 41 -4.25 -26.66 2.46
N ASP A 42 -3.42 -27.26 3.33
CA ASP A 42 -3.80 -27.63 4.69
C ASP A 42 -3.49 -26.56 5.74
N PHE A 43 -3.04 -25.38 5.31
CA PHE A 43 -2.71 -24.27 6.19
C PHE A 43 -3.97 -23.56 6.71
N GLU A 44 -3.87 -23.04 7.93
CA GLU A 44 -4.99 -22.42 8.64
C GLU A 44 -5.01 -20.89 8.52
N ALA A 45 -3.86 -20.29 8.17
CA ALA A 45 -3.74 -18.84 7.99
C ALA A 45 -2.87 -18.48 6.79
N LEU A 46 -3.31 -17.45 6.05
CA LEU A 46 -2.55 -16.80 5.00
C LEU A 46 -2.21 -15.37 5.43
N SER A 47 -0.96 -14.98 5.32
CA SER A 47 -0.53 -13.58 5.36
C SER A 47 -0.03 -13.17 3.99
N VAL A 48 -0.66 -12.16 3.38
CA VAL A 48 -0.38 -11.68 2.01
C VAL A 48 -0.10 -10.19 2.00
N PHE A 49 0.38 -9.68 0.86
CA PHE A 49 0.48 -8.25 0.57
C PHE A 49 -0.33 -7.93 -0.71
N ILE A 50 0.04 -6.90 -1.44
CA ILE A 50 -0.81 -6.30 -2.47
C ILE A 50 -0.86 -7.04 -3.82
N TYR A 51 0.11 -7.90 -4.11
CA TYR A 51 0.18 -8.61 -5.40
C TYR A 51 -0.38 -10.03 -5.35
N SER A 52 -0.64 -10.59 -4.16
CA SER A 52 -1.24 -11.91 -3.95
C SER A 52 -2.75 -11.83 -4.11
N ARG A 53 -3.29 -12.37 -5.20
CA ARG A 53 -4.74 -12.43 -5.39
C ARG A 53 -5.31 -13.66 -4.69
N VAL A 54 -6.06 -13.45 -3.61
CA VAL A 54 -6.76 -14.51 -2.87
C VAL A 54 -8.19 -14.60 -3.40
N SER A 55 -8.34 -15.33 -4.50
CA SER A 55 -9.62 -15.54 -5.16
C SER A 55 -10.47 -16.62 -4.47
N ARG A 56 -11.72 -16.77 -4.91
CA ARG A 56 -12.62 -17.84 -4.47
C ARG A 56 -11.97 -19.22 -4.63
N GLU A 57 -11.33 -19.48 -5.77
CA GLU A 57 -10.70 -20.77 -6.06
C GLU A 57 -9.60 -21.10 -5.04
N ILE A 58 -8.81 -20.11 -4.64
CA ILE A 58 -7.78 -20.28 -3.59
C ILE A 58 -8.42 -20.61 -2.26
N ILE A 59 -9.47 -19.87 -1.86
CA ILE A 59 -10.19 -20.07 -0.59
C ILE A 59 -10.87 -21.46 -0.57
N ASP A 60 -11.50 -21.85 -1.68
CA ASP A 60 -12.17 -23.14 -1.79
C ASP A 60 -11.19 -24.33 -1.73
N ALA A 61 -9.97 -24.14 -2.23
CA ALA A 61 -8.92 -25.16 -2.22
C ALA A 61 -8.24 -25.33 -0.85
N MET A 62 -8.53 -24.47 0.15
CA MET A 62 -7.93 -24.48 1.48
C MET A 62 -8.98 -24.80 2.56
N PRO A 63 -9.33 -26.06 2.77
CA PRO A 63 -10.44 -26.45 3.65
C PRO A 63 -10.22 -26.10 5.14
N ASN A 64 -8.98 -25.92 5.57
CA ASN A 64 -8.62 -25.59 6.95
C ASN A 64 -8.41 -24.09 7.18
N LEU A 65 -8.56 -23.24 6.14
CA LEU A 65 -8.31 -21.83 6.23
C LEU A 65 -9.29 -21.14 7.19
N LYS A 66 -8.75 -20.37 8.14
CA LYS A 66 -9.50 -19.65 9.16
C LYS A 66 -9.27 -18.14 9.11
N LEU A 67 -8.08 -17.73 8.63
CA LEU A 67 -7.65 -16.33 8.64
C LEU A 67 -6.91 -15.97 7.34
N ILE A 68 -7.29 -14.84 6.77
CA ILE A 68 -6.51 -14.15 5.73
C ILE A 68 -6.13 -12.78 6.31
N ALA A 69 -4.84 -12.54 6.52
CA ALA A 69 -4.30 -11.27 7.01
C ALA A 69 -3.53 -10.57 5.89
N THR A 70 -4.05 -9.47 5.37
CA THR A 70 -3.27 -8.64 4.44
C THR A 70 -2.47 -7.57 5.19
N ARG A 71 -1.17 -7.48 4.88
CA ARG A 71 -0.27 -6.46 5.46
C ARG A 71 -0.40 -5.10 4.77
N SER A 72 -1.59 -4.81 4.24
CA SER A 72 -1.94 -3.57 3.53
C SER A 72 -3.23 -2.96 4.07
N THR A 73 -3.47 -1.70 3.74
CA THR A 73 -4.76 -1.05 4.04
C THR A 73 -5.85 -1.50 3.07
N GLY A 74 -5.56 -1.51 1.76
CA GLY A 74 -6.46 -2.03 0.74
C GLY A 74 -6.53 -3.55 0.77
N TYR A 75 -7.69 -4.11 0.48
CA TYR A 75 -7.96 -5.55 0.46
C TYR A 75 -8.74 -6.01 -0.78
N ASP A 76 -8.74 -5.22 -1.86
CA ASP A 76 -9.46 -5.51 -3.12
C ASP A 76 -8.92 -6.76 -3.84
N HIS A 77 -7.73 -7.22 -3.48
CA HIS A 77 -7.10 -8.44 -3.98
C HIS A 77 -7.61 -9.71 -3.28
N ILE A 78 -8.52 -9.59 -2.29
CA ILE A 78 -9.10 -10.70 -1.53
C ILE A 78 -10.60 -10.79 -1.84
N ASP A 79 -11.09 -11.98 -2.20
CA ASP A 79 -12.52 -12.26 -2.32
C ASP A 79 -13.15 -12.38 -0.92
N VAL A 80 -13.53 -11.23 -0.37
CA VAL A 80 -14.13 -11.15 0.99
C VAL A 80 -15.49 -11.86 1.04
N ALA A 81 -16.22 -11.88 -0.07
CA ALA A 81 -17.52 -12.57 -0.13
C ALA A 81 -17.31 -14.10 0.02
N ALA A 82 -16.38 -14.67 -0.74
CA ALA A 82 -16.04 -16.09 -0.64
C ALA A 82 -15.50 -16.44 0.77
N ALA A 83 -14.62 -15.60 1.33
CA ALA A 83 -14.11 -15.79 2.69
C ALA A 83 -15.25 -15.83 3.72
N ARG A 84 -16.19 -14.91 3.63
CA ARG A 84 -17.35 -14.85 4.54
C ARG A 84 -18.24 -16.09 4.44
N GLU A 85 -18.51 -16.59 3.23
CA GLU A 85 -19.29 -17.82 3.01
C GLU A 85 -18.64 -19.04 3.68
N LYS A 86 -17.32 -19.07 3.74
CA LYS A 86 -16.52 -20.13 4.37
C LYS A 86 -16.22 -19.89 5.85
N ASN A 87 -16.72 -18.82 6.45
CA ASN A 87 -16.40 -18.38 7.81
C ASN A 87 -14.89 -18.10 8.02
N VAL A 88 -14.19 -17.68 6.97
CA VAL A 88 -12.80 -17.25 7.04
C VAL A 88 -12.74 -15.77 7.42
N ILE A 89 -11.98 -15.45 8.46
CA ILE A 89 -11.78 -14.06 8.90
C ILE A 89 -10.81 -13.37 7.93
N VAL A 90 -11.17 -12.16 7.49
CA VAL A 90 -10.26 -11.29 6.72
C VAL A 90 -9.88 -10.11 7.60
N SER A 91 -8.58 -9.87 7.75
CA SER A 91 -8.02 -8.76 8.53
C SER A 91 -7.04 -7.96 7.67
N ASN A 92 -7.05 -6.65 7.83
CA ASN A 92 -6.14 -5.71 7.16
C ASN A 92 -5.46 -4.80 8.18
N VAL A 93 -4.55 -3.91 7.70
CA VAL A 93 -3.93 -2.84 8.50
C VAL A 93 -4.60 -1.52 8.12
N PRO A 94 -5.62 -1.06 8.87
CA PRO A 94 -6.51 0.03 8.41
C PRO A 94 -5.88 1.43 8.46
N THR A 95 -4.76 1.60 9.17
CA THR A 95 -4.13 2.92 9.37
C THR A 95 -2.61 2.78 9.59
N TYR A 96 -1.80 3.09 8.58
CA TYR A 96 -0.34 3.20 8.74
C TYR A 96 0.32 4.17 7.75
N GLY A 97 -0.33 4.47 6.63
CA GLY A 97 0.30 5.17 5.50
C GLY A 97 -0.44 6.42 5.01
N GLU A 98 -1.44 6.91 5.71
CA GLU A 98 -2.26 8.04 5.27
C GLU A 98 -1.42 9.32 5.14
N HIS A 99 -0.53 9.58 6.09
CA HIS A 99 0.40 10.70 6.05
C HIS A 99 1.39 10.56 4.90
N THR A 100 1.98 9.37 4.76
CA THR A 100 2.97 9.06 3.72
C THR A 100 2.44 9.35 2.32
N VAL A 101 1.22 8.91 2.02
CA VAL A 101 0.59 9.13 0.71
C VAL A 101 0.31 10.62 0.49
N ALA A 102 -0.19 11.33 1.52
CA ALA A 102 -0.47 12.76 1.42
C ALA A 102 0.82 13.59 1.26
N GLU A 103 1.87 13.25 2.00
CA GLU A 103 3.18 13.90 1.89
C GLU A 103 3.81 13.66 0.51
N HIS A 104 3.76 12.42 0.01
CA HIS A 104 4.25 12.09 -1.33
C HIS A 104 3.48 12.85 -2.41
N THR A 105 2.17 13.01 -2.26
CA THR A 105 1.33 13.82 -3.15
C THR A 105 1.88 15.25 -3.26
N PHE A 106 2.20 15.88 -2.12
CA PHE A 106 2.77 17.22 -2.11
C PHE A 106 4.22 17.25 -2.59
N ALA A 107 5.01 16.22 -2.35
CA ALA A 107 6.34 16.11 -2.94
C ALA A 107 6.28 16.16 -4.48
N LEU A 108 5.34 15.45 -5.09
CA LEU A 108 5.12 15.49 -6.55
C LEU A 108 4.60 16.85 -7.03
N ILE A 109 3.61 17.44 -6.35
CA ILE A 109 3.07 18.76 -6.67
C ILE A 109 4.18 19.80 -6.61
N LEU A 110 4.99 19.80 -5.56
CA LEU A 110 6.11 20.74 -5.40
C LEU A 110 7.22 20.49 -6.41
N ALA A 111 7.53 19.23 -6.73
CA ALA A 111 8.51 18.90 -7.76
C ALA A 111 8.10 19.49 -9.13
N LEU A 112 6.81 19.45 -9.45
CA LEU A 112 6.26 20.02 -10.69
C LEU A 112 6.22 21.55 -10.63
N SER A 113 5.61 22.11 -9.57
CA SER A 113 5.42 23.56 -9.46
C SER A 113 6.73 24.35 -9.38
N ARG A 114 7.79 23.74 -8.83
CA ARG A 114 9.11 24.34 -8.68
C ARG A 114 10.15 23.82 -9.67
N ASN A 115 9.77 22.95 -10.63
CA ASN A 115 10.67 22.34 -11.62
C ASN A 115 11.89 21.62 -10.99
N VAL A 116 11.76 21.02 -9.80
CA VAL A 116 12.85 20.40 -9.04
C VAL A 116 13.60 19.35 -9.87
N HIS A 117 12.86 18.48 -10.56
CA HIS A 117 13.43 17.43 -11.41
C HIS A 117 14.24 17.99 -12.58
N LYS A 118 13.76 19.08 -13.24
CA LYS A 118 14.51 19.73 -14.34
C LYS A 118 15.78 20.39 -13.84
N SER A 119 15.68 21.12 -12.71
CA SER A 119 16.83 21.76 -12.08
C SER A 119 17.90 20.72 -11.67
N HIS A 120 17.48 19.59 -11.09
CA HIS A 120 18.37 18.51 -10.73
C HIS A 120 19.16 17.95 -11.95
N VAL A 121 18.43 17.61 -13.04
CA VAL A 121 19.05 17.07 -14.26
C VAL A 121 20.03 18.06 -14.89
N ARG A 122 19.70 19.37 -14.91
CA ARG A 122 20.62 20.42 -15.41
C ARG A 122 21.88 20.50 -14.58
N ARG A 123 21.75 20.51 -13.25
CA ARG A 123 22.90 20.55 -12.35
C ARG A 123 23.87 19.38 -12.61
N LEU A 124 23.35 18.18 -12.87
CA LEU A 124 24.19 17.02 -13.22
C LEU A 124 24.97 17.22 -14.52
N LYS A 125 24.50 18.11 -15.40
CA LYS A 125 25.15 18.48 -16.65
C LYS A 125 25.98 19.77 -16.54
N ASN A 126 26.23 20.29 -15.33
CA ASN A 126 26.87 21.57 -15.06
C ASN A 126 26.17 22.78 -15.71
N ASP A 127 24.88 22.66 -16.01
CA ASP A 127 24.06 23.78 -16.50
C ASP A 127 23.34 24.44 -15.32
N PHE A 128 23.76 25.65 -14.97
CA PHE A 128 23.20 26.45 -13.88
C PHE A 128 22.27 27.54 -14.38
N SER A 129 21.84 27.52 -15.64
CA SER A 129 20.90 28.48 -16.20
C SER A 129 19.52 28.35 -15.54
N ILE A 130 18.83 29.47 -15.37
CA ILE A 130 17.48 29.53 -14.82
C ILE A 130 16.40 29.54 -15.92
N GLU A 131 16.80 29.58 -17.19
CA GLU A 131 15.89 29.63 -18.31
C GLU A 131 14.94 28.41 -18.32
N GLY A 132 13.62 28.63 -18.46
CA GLY A 132 12.61 27.57 -18.46
C GLY A 132 12.41 26.87 -17.11
N LEU A 133 13.01 27.35 -16.02
CA LEU A 133 12.77 26.86 -14.66
C LEU A 133 11.75 27.69 -13.88
N LYS A 134 11.14 28.71 -14.54
CA LYS A 134 10.08 29.50 -13.90
C LYS A 134 8.93 28.58 -13.51
N GLY A 135 8.67 28.49 -12.23
CA GLY A 135 7.55 27.73 -11.65
C GLY A 135 6.41 28.65 -11.21
N PHE A 136 5.56 28.14 -10.32
CA PHE A 136 4.48 28.90 -9.70
C PHE A 136 4.35 28.55 -8.22
N ASP A 137 3.80 29.46 -7.44
CA ASP A 137 3.53 29.24 -6.03
C ASP A 137 2.18 28.59 -5.83
N LEU A 138 2.04 27.76 -4.81
CA LEU A 138 0.78 27.11 -4.44
C LEU A 138 -0.17 28.06 -3.71
N LYS A 139 0.37 29.07 -3.02
CA LYS A 139 -0.41 30.09 -2.33
C LYS A 139 -1.47 30.70 -3.26
N ASP A 140 -2.68 30.85 -2.76
CA ASP A 140 -3.84 31.41 -3.47
C ASP A 140 -4.32 30.57 -4.68
N LYS A 141 -3.71 29.42 -4.94
CA LYS A 141 -4.20 28.46 -5.95
C LYS A 141 -5.34 27.61 -5.37
N THR A 142 -6.14 27.06 -6.27
CA THR A 142 -7.22 26.14 -5.90
C THR A 142 -6.79 24.71 -6.19
N ILE A 143 -7.01 23.81 -5.22
CA ILE A 143 -6.86 22.37 -5.39
C ILE A 143 -8.22 21.70 -5.23
N GLY A 144 -8.55 20.77 -6.15
CA GLY A 144 -9.68 19.87 -6.02
C GLY A 144 -9.23 18.55 -5.40
N VAL A 145 -9.91 18.08 -4.38
CA VAL A 145 -9.68 16.79 -3.73
C VAL A 145 -10.92 15.92 -3.91
N ILE A 146 -10.78 14.83 -4.67
CA ILE A 146 -11.82 13.83 -4.86
C ILE A 146 -11.53 12.68 -3.91
N GLY A 147 -12.44 12.44 -2.97
CA GLY A 147 -12.25 11.53 -1.84
C GLY A 147 -11.70 12.27 -0.60
N ALA A 148 -12.58 12.62 0.35
CA ALA A 148 -12.19 13.30 1.59
C ALA A 148 -12.05 12.33 2.78
N GLY A 149 -11.74 11.05 2.51
CA GLY A 149 -11.42 10.05 3.51
C GLY A 149 -10.09 10.35 4.23
N LYS A 150 -9.51 9.35 4.93
CA LYS A 150 -8.31 9.54 5.77
C LYS A 150 -7.16 10.23 5.03
N ILE A 151 -6.78 9.75 3.85
CA ILE A 151 -5.71 10.34 3.03
C ILE A 151 -6.09 11.75 2.55
N GLY A 152 -7.31 11.89 1.98
CA GLY A 152 -7.78 13.18 1.46
C GLY A 152 -7.82 14.27 2.51
N LEU A 153 -8.21 13.96 3.75
CA LEU A 153 -8.16 14.92 4.86
C LEU A 153 -6.74 15.40 5.18
N HIS A 154 -5.73 14.52 5.08
CA HIS A 154 -4.33 14.95 5.24
C HIS A 154 -3.88 15.85 4.09
N VAL A 155 -4.23 15.51 2.83
CA VAL A 155 -3.96 16.38 1.66
C VAL A 155 -4.60 17.75 1.85
N ILE A 156 -5.86 17.81 2.30
CA ILE A 156 -6.57 19.07 2.58
C ILE A 156 -5.85 19.90 3.65
N ARG A 157 -5.39 19.29 4.74
CA ARG A 157 -4.66 19.99 5.80
C ARG A 157 -3.34 20.58 5.30
N ILE A 158 -2.57 19.81 4.52
CA ILE A 158 -1.32 20.28 3.93
C ILE A 158 -1.58 21.42 2.94
N ALA A 159 -2.59 21.28 2.07
CA ALA A 159 -2.98 22.33 1.11
C ALA A 159 -3.31 23.65 1.80
N ARG A 160 -4.05 23.59 2.89
CA ARG A 160 -4.37 24.77 3.70
C ARG A 160 -3.13 25.42 4.32
N GLY A 161 -2.15 24.60 4.74
CA GLY A 161 -0.84 25.09 5.20
C GLY A 161 -0.06 25.85 4.15
N PHE A 162 -0.24 25.50 2.86
CA PHE A 162 0.31 26.25 1.73
C PHE A 162 -0.52 27.49 1.34
N GLY A 163 -1.60 27.81 2.06
CA GLY A 163 -2.48 28.94 1.72
C GLY A 163 -3.31 28.70 0.46
N MET A 164 -3.58 27.44 0.13
CA MET A 164 -4.42 27.09 -1.02
C MET A 164 -5.91 27.18 -0.67
N ARG A 165 -6.75 27.46 -1.67
CA ARG A 165 -8.19 27.22 -1.59
C ARG A 165 -8.48 25.77 -1.92
N VAL A 166 -9.25 25.09 -1.08
CA VAL A 166 -9.56 23.67 -1.25
C VAL A 166 -11.03 23.48 -1.61
N LEU A 167 -11.28 22.72 -2.64
CA LEU A 167 -12.58 22.19 -3.01
C LEU A 167 -12.53 20.68 -2.79
N ALA A 168 -13.46 20.12 -2.03
CA ALA A 168 -13.52 18.68 -1.74
C ALA A 168 -14.84 18.10 -2.24
N TYR A 169 -14.77 16.88 -2.76
CA TYR A 169 -15.91 16.05 -3.15
C TYR A 169 -15.71 14.63 -2.59
N ASP A 170 -16.79 14.08 -1.96
CA ASP A 170 -16.79 12.72 -1.37
C ASP A 170 -18.17 12.09 -1.53
#